data_69273b2c73cc476e4beb03bf39dec912
#
_entry.id   69273b2c73cc476e4beb03bf39dec912
#
_cell.length_a   1.000
_cell.length_b   1.000
_cell.length_c   1.000
_cell.angle_alpha   90.00
_cell.angle_beta   90.00
_cell.angle_gamma   90.00
#
_symmetry.space_group_name_H-M   'P 1'
#
loop_
_entity.id
_entity.type
_entity.pdbx_description
1 polymer ?
#
loop_
_entity_poly.entity_id
_entity_poly.type
_entity_poly.pdbx_seq_one_letter_code
_entity_poly.pdbx_strand_id
1 'polypeptide(L)'
;MNTCGKLIAVEGIDGSGKQTQVRLLSQALESRSLQVLSTGFPQYNSWFGKMVGQFLNGDFGPHHDPHFTALLYAGDRFECKGPIVAALEQGQIVITDRYVASNLAHQTARSSPEKREEFRAWIEHLEYGIYGLPEENLVLYLRVPPIQAQSLVAKKSVRAYTDSAHDILESDLRHLQAAADIYDRLARRPNWKTIECYDPRSDSMRAPGDIAREVLAAVQPLVPVLQEKR
;
A
#
# COMPACT_ATOMS: atom_id res chain seq x y z
N MET A 1 -10.93 -16.49 24.15
CA MET A 1 -10.81 -16.72 22.70
C MET A 1 -9.63 -15.89 22.23
N ASN A 2 -8.52 -16.53 21.83
CA ASN A 2 -7.40 -15.79 21.22
C ASN A 2 -7.88 -15.28 19.86
N THR A 3 -8.31 -14.03 19.79
CA THR A 3 -8.59 -13.37 18.52
C THR A 3 -7.24 -13.05 17.89
N CYS A 4 -6.84 -13.81 16.88
CA CYS A 4 -5.68 -13.48 16.06
C CYS A 4 -5.87 -12.07 15.50
N GLY A 5 -4.83 -11.23 15.56
CA GLY A 5 -4.83 -9.88 15.02
C GLY A 5 -5.22 -9.83 13.54
N LYS A 6 -5.46 -8.64 13.01
CA LYS A 6 -5.85 -8.44 11.61
C LYS A 6 -4.88 -7.53 10.91
N LEU A 7 -4.40 -7.94 9.73
CA LEU A 7 -3.56 -7.14 8.86
C LEU A 7 -4.41 -6.53 7.74
N ILE A 8 -4.40 -5.21 7.65
CA ILE A 8 -5.13 -4.41 6.67
C ILE A 8 -4.12 -3.58 5.89
N ALA A 9 -4.03 -3.80 4.60
CA ALA A 9 -3.19 -2.98 3.72
C ALA A 9 -4.04 -1.93 2.99
N VAL A 10 -3.56 -0.68 2.97
CA VAL A 10 -4.14 0.40 2.17
C VAL A 10 -3.26 0.60 0.95
N GLU A 11 -3.82 0.35 -0.22
CA GLU A 11 -3.11 0.26 -1.49
C GLU A 11 -3.66 1.21 -2.55
N GLY A 12 -2.90 1.44 -3.59
CA GLY A 12 -3.24 2.31 -4.72
C GLY A 12 -2.02 3.04 -5.25
N ILE A 13 -2.15 3.64 -6.43
CA ILE A 13 -1.09 4.43 -7.07
C ILE A 13 -0.74 5.68 -6.25
N ASP A 14 0.37 6.33 -6.58
CA ASP A 14 0.77 7.57 -5.92
C ASP A 14 -0.28 8.66 -6.13
N GLY A 15 -0.52 9.48 -5.10
CA GLY A 15 -1.59 10.48 -5.12
C GLY A 15 -2.98 9.97 -4.73
N SER A 16 -3.21 8.67 -4.49
CA SER A 16 -4.54 8.14 -4.14
C SER A 16 -5.04 8.46 -2.73
N GLY A 17 -4.22 9.08 -1.88
CA GLY A 17 -4.63 9.51 -0.53
C GLY A 17 -4.43 8.45 0.56
N LYS A 18 -3.64 7.41 0.34
CA LYS A 18 -3.37 6.30 1.28
C LYS A 18 -3.02 6.79 2.69
N GLN A 19 -2.00 7.63 2.82
CA GLN A 19 -1.55 8.16 4.10
C GLN A 19 -2.68 8.83 4.90
N THR A 20 -3.55 9.59 4.22
CA THR A 20 -4.70 10.24 4.83
C THR A 20 -5.69 9.19 5.36
N GLN A 21 -5.99 8.17 4.56
CA GLN A 21 -6.96 7.13 4.94
C GLN A 21 -6.41 6.20 6.03
N VAL A 22 -5.12 5.86 6.01
CA VAL A 22 -4.46 5.12 7.10
C VAL A 22 -4.59 5.88 8.42
N ARG A 23 -4.27 7.16 8.43
CA ARG A 23 -4.40 8.01 9.64
C ARG A 23 -5.84 8.08 10.15
N LEU A 24 -6.81 8.32 9.25
CA LEU A 24 -8.23 8.41 9.64
C LEU A 24 -8.77 7.08 10.14
N LEU A 25 -8.41 5.97 9.52
CA LEU A 25 -8.80 4.64 9.94
C LEU A 25 -8.19 4.29 11.32
N SER A 26 -6.90 4.54 11.51
CA SER A 26 -6.24 4.32 12.80
C SER A 26 -6.93 5.09 13.92
N GLN A 27 -7.17 6.39 13.75
CA GLN A 27 -7.88 7.23 14.71
C GLN A 27 -9.29 6.70 15.02
N ALA A 28 -10.03 6.26 13.99
CA ALA A 28 -11.37 5.73 14.17
C ALA A 28 -11.42 4.39 14.93
N LEU A 29 -10.40 3.55 14.78
CA LEU A 29 -10.29 2.29 15.52
C LEU A 29 -9.79 2.50 16.96
N GLU A 30 -8.80 3.38 17.14
CA GLU A 30 -8.27 3.76 18.46
C GLU A 30 -9.34 4.43 19.33
N SER A 31 -10.19 5.31 18.76
CA SER A 31 -11.32 5.91 19.46
C SER A 31 -12.33 4.87 19.98
N ARG A 32 -12.33 3.68 19.41
CA ARG A 32 -13.11 2.51 19.86
C ARG A 32 -12.34 1.60 20.81
N SER A 33 -11.23 2.07 21.38
CA SER A 33 -10.37 1.32 22.32
C SER A 33 -9.74 0.05 21.71
N LEU A 34 -9.60 -0.01 20.38
CA LEU A 34 -8.86 -1.07 19.71
C LEU A 34 -7.37 -0.73 19.68
N GLN A 35 -6.53 -1.73 19.87
CA GLN A 35 -5.08 -1.56 19.73
C GLN A 35 -4.70 -1.62 18.26
N VAL A 36 -4.04 -0.57 17.77
CA VAL A 36 -3.65 -0.41 16.38
C VAL A 36 -2.15 -0.21 16.26
N LEU A 37 -1.49 -1.01 15.41
CA LEU A 37 -0.17 -0.74 14.89
C LEU A 37 -0.32 -0.14 13.50
N SER A 38 0.06 1.13 13.33
CA SER A 38 0.11 1.77 12.01
C SER A 38 1.55 1.83 11.52
N THR A 39 1.80 1.33 10.31
CA THR A 39 3.11 1.36 9.67
C THR A 39 2.96 1.64 8.17
N GLY A 40 4.05 1.74 7.43
CA GLY A 40 4.00 1.96 5.99
C GLY A 40 5.33 1.63 5.33
N PHE A 41 5.32 1.43 4.04
CA PHE A 41 6.49 1.06 3.25
C PHE A 41 6.68 2.00 2.05
N PRO A 42 7.93 2.35 1.68
CA PRO A 42 9.20 1.92 2.30
C PRO A 42 9.48 2.59 3.65
N GLN A 43 10.24 1.88 4.50
CA GLN A 43 10.78 2.39 5.76
C GLN A 43 12.18 3.01 5.52
N TYR A 44 12.25 4.25 5.09
CA TYR A 44 13.49 4.90 4.65
C TYR A 44 14.62 4.96 5.69
N ASN A 45 14.34 4.62 6.95
CA ASN A 45 15.35 4.54 8.02
C ASN A 45 15.96 3.13 8.16
N SER A 46 15.35 2.10 7.57
CA SER A 46 15.87 0.73 7.53
C SER A 46 17.02 0.59 6.52
N TRP A 47 17.70 -0.54 6.51
CA TRP A 47 18.78 -0.79 5.52
C TRP A 47 18.23 -0.86 4.10
N PHE A 48 17.25 -1.72 3.87
CA PHE A 48 16.63 -1.85 2.56
C PHE A 48 15.82 -0.60 2.16
N GLY A 49 15.16 0.06 3.12
CA GLY A 49 14.45 1.29 2.84
C GLY A 49 15.35 2.43 2.37
N LYS A 50 16.58 2.53 2.87
CA LYS A 50 17.60 3.45 2.34
C LYS A 50 17.98 3.12 0.91
N MET A 51 18.15 1.83 0.58
CA MET A 51 18.45 1.39 -0.79
C MET A 51 17.28 1.68 -1.72
N VAL A 52 16.03 1.53 -1.25
CA VAL A 52 14.84 1.96 -2.01
C VAL A 52 14.89 3.47 -2.27
N GLY A 53 15.26 4.28 -1.26
CA GLY A 53 15.44 5.72 -1.44
C GLY A 53 16.48 6.06 -2.49
N GLN A 54 17.65 5.41 -2.45
CA GLN A 54 18.71 5.55 -3.46
C GLN A 54 18.22 5.16 -4.87
N PHE A 55 17.47 4.05 -4.98
CA PHE A 55 16.85 3.65 -6.24
C PHE A 55 15.91 4.75 -6.77
N LEU A 56 15.02 5.27 -5.94
CA LEU A 56 14.05 6.31 -6.34
C LEU A 56 14.71 7.64 -6.73
N ASN A 57 15.89 7.94 -6.17
CA ASN A 57 16.72 9.08 -6.55
C ASN A 57 17.55 8.84 -7.82
N GLY A 58 17.57 7.60 -8.34
CA GLY A 58 18.34 7.24 -9.54
C GLY A 58 19.80 6.93 -9.29
N ASP A 59 20.25 6.77 -8.03
CA ASP A 59 21.64 6.55 -7.67
C ASP A 59 22.21 5.24 -8.25
N PHE A 60 21.35 4.28 -8.58
CA PHE A 60 21.76 3.03 -9.23
C PHE A 60 21.82 3.11 -10.76
N GLY A 61 21.51 4.28 -11.35
CA GLY A 61 21.49 4.51 -12.80
C GLY A 61 20.11 4.28 -13.43
N PRO A 62 19.98 4.38 -14.76
CA PRO A 62 18.67 4.46 -15.43
C PRO A 62 18.00 3.12 -15.73
N HIS A 63 18.74 2.01 -15.72
CA HIS A 63 18.22 0.70 -16.18
C HIS A 63 18.40 -0.37 -15.11
N HIS A 64 17.28 -0.80 -14.51
CA HIS A 64 17.26 -1.88 -13.53
C HIS A 64 16.27 -2.95 -13.93
N ASP A 65 16.70 -4.20 -13.76
CA ASP A 65 15.80 -5.34 -13.83
C ASP A 65 14.69 -5.21 -12.77
N PRO A 66 13.42 -5.42 -13.13
CA PRO A 66 12.32 -5.39 -12.17
C PRO A 66 12.50 -6.34 -10.98
N HIS A 67 13.22 -7.48 -11.13
CA HIS A 67 13.54 -8.39 -10.03
C HIS A 67 14.43 -7.72 -8.98
N PHE A 68 15.44 -6.96 -9.41
CA PHE A 68 16.32 -6.23 -8.49
C PHE A 68 15.50 -5.26 -7.61
N THR A 69 14.66 -4.45 -8.23
CA THR A 69 13.83 -3.51 -7.48
C THR A 69 12.79 -4.20 -6.61
N ALA A 70 12.20 -5.30 -7.08
CA ALA A 70 11.28 -6.11 -6.29
C ALA A 70 11.96 -6.67 -5.03
N LEU A 71 13.22 -7.11 -5.13
CA LEU A 71 14.02 -7.58 -3.98
C LEU A 71 14.27 -6.46 -2.96
N LEU A 72 14.53 -5.22 -3.39
CA LEU A 72 14.72 -4.10 -2.47
C LEU A 72 13.46 -3.83 -1.65
N TYR A 73 12.30 -3.75 -2.30
CA TYR A 73 11.02 -3.53 -1.62
C TYR A 73 10.59 -4.71 -0.74
N ALA A 74 10.86 -5.94 -1.18
CA ALA A 74 10.58 -7.13 -0.39
C ALA A 74 11.51 -7.21 0.84
N GLY A 75 12.80 -6.88 0.67
CA GLY A 75 13.77 -6.80 1.75
C GLY A 75 13.38 -5.79 2.83
N ASP A 76 12.87 -4.62 2.45
CA ASP A 76 12.38 -3.60 3.38
C ASP A 76 11.22 -4.15 4.25
N ARG A 77 10.27 -4.86 3.66
CA ARG A 77 9.20 -5.52 4.42
C ARG A 77 9.71 -6.65 5.31
N PHE A 78 10.65 -7.45 4.81
CA PHE A 78 11.25 -8.53 5.59
C PHE A 78 11.99 -8.00 6.82
N GLU A 79 12.76 -6.93 6.69
CA GLU A 79 13.46 -6.29 7.79
C GLU A 79 12.50 -5.78 8.87
N CYS A 80 11.32 -5.30 8.47
CA CYS A 80 10.30 -4.75 9.35
C CYS A 80 9.23 -5.77 9.78
N LYS A 81 9.36 -7.06 9.43
CA LYS A 81 8.38 -8.11 9.71
C LYS A 81 8.12 -8.34 11.19
N GLY A 82 9.18 -8.32 12.01
CA GLY A 82 9.09 -8.69 13.44
C GLY A 82 8.00 -7.95 14.23
N PRO A 83 7.98 -6.61 14.22
CA PRO A 83 6.93 -5.83 14.88
C PRO A 83 5.50 -6.13 14.39
N ILE A 84 5.33 -6.38 13.09
CA ILE A 84 4.03 -6.74 12.51
C ILE A 84 3.54 -8.07 13.05
N VAL A 85 4.40 -9.10 13.03
CA VAL A 85 4.06 -10.44 13.56
C VAL A 85 3.72 -10.36 15.04
N ALA A 86 4.54 -9.68 15.84
CA ALA A 86 4.30 -9.52 17.28
C ALA A 86 2.96 -8.84 17.59
N ALA A 87 2.60 -7.79 16.83
CA ALA A 87 1.31 -7.12 16.98
C ALA A 87 0.13 -8.04 16.64
N LEU A 88 0.24 -8.81 15.55
CA LEU A 88 -0.79 -9.77 15.15
C LEU A 88 -0.98 -10.89 16.19
N GLU A 89 0.11 -11.40 16.76
CA GLU A 89 0.08 -12.40 17.83
C GLU A 89 -0.59 -11.87 19.11
N GLN A 90 -0.45 -10.57 19.39
CA GLN A 90 -1.11 -9.88 20.49
C GLN A 90 -2.59 -9.53 20.21
N GLY A 91 -3.12 -9.91 19.05
CA GLY A 91 -4.50 -9.63 18.68
C GLY A 91 -4.75 -8.18 18.24
N GLN A 92 -3.69 -7.40 17.94
CA GLN A 92 -3.80 -6.02 17.48
C GLN A 92 -4.25 -5.94 16.01
N ILE A 93 -4.76 -4.78 15.63
CA ILE A 93 -5.03 -4.46 14.24
C ILE A 93 -3.78 -3.79 13.66
N VAL A 94 -3.21 -4.37 12.61
CA VAL A 94 -2.09 -3.79 11.88
C VAL A 94 -2.63 -3.11 10.62
N ILE A 95 -2.31 -1.83 10.43
CA ILE A 95 -2.68 -1.07 9.23
C ILE A 95 -1.40 -0.63 8.53
N THR A 96 -1.28 -0.95 7.25
CA THR A 96 -0.10 -0.58 6.45
C THR A 96 -0.46 0.41 5.34
N ASP A 97 0.32 1.50 5.20
CA ASP A 97 0.36 2.30 3.96
C ASP A 97 1.30 1.60 2.99
N ARG A 98 0.77 0.93 1.99
CA ARG A 98 1.44 -0.03 1.11
C ARG A 98 1.89 -1.32 1.80
N TYR A 99 1.89 -2.41 1.05
CA TYR A 99 2.40 -3.71 1.46
C TYR A 99 2.85 -4.51 0.23
N VAL A 100 2.66 -5.83 0.22
CA VAL A 100 3.07 -6.73 -0.88
C VAL A 100 2.40 -6.34 -2.20
N ALA A 101 1.14 -5.94 -2.17
CA ALA A 101 0.39 -5.57 -3.37
C ALA A 101 1.01 -4.36 -4.11
N SER A 102 1.68 -3.44 -3.41
CA SER A 102 2.46 -2.37 -4.07
C SER A 102 3.60 -2.93 -4.93
N ASN A 103 4.32 -3.93 -4.43
CA ASN A 103 5.39 -4.59 -5.19
C ASN A 103 4.83 -5.34 -6.40
N LEU A 104 3.73 -6.08 -6.18
CA LEU A 104 3.01 -6.77 -7.27
C LEU A 104 2.57 -5.79 -8.37
N ALA A 105 2.00 -4.64 -8.03
CA ALA A 105 1.52 -3.69 -9.01
C ALA A 105 2.66 -2.97 -9.74
N HIS A 106 3.54 -2.32 -8.99
CA HIS A 106 4.54 -1.42 -9.56
C HIS A 106 5.68 -2.14 -10.28
N GLN A 107 6.18 -3.27 -9.74
CA GLN A 107 7.27 -3.98 -10.41
C GLN A 107 6.77 -4.83 -11.57
N THR A 108 5.57 -5.43 -11.46
CA THR A 108 4.96 -6.15 -12.60
C THR A 108 4.63 -5.19 -13.76
N ALA A 109 4.27 -3.93 -13.48
CA ALA A 109 4.06 -2.91 -14.52
C ALA A 109 5.31 -2.67 -15.39
N ARG A 110 6.50 -2.87 -14.82
CA ARG A 110 7.80 -2.70 -15.50
C ARG A 110 8.23 -3.93 -16.29
N SER A 111 7.58 -5.08 -16.06
CA SER A 111 7.84 -6.31 -16.81
C SER A 111 7.08 -6.33 -18.14
N SER A 112 7.62 -7.05 -19.13
CA SER A 112 6.93 -7.22 -20.40
C SER A 112 5.59 -7.97 -20.20
N PRO A 113 4.55 -7.64 -20.97
CA PRO A 113 3.20 -8.21 -20.78
C PRO A 113 3.16 -9.74 -20.68
N GLU A 114 4.02 -10.43 -21.47
CA GLU A 114 4.07 -11.89 -21.56
C GLU A 114 4.65 -12.52 -20.28
N LYS A 115 5.51 -11.79 -19.56
CA LYS A 115 6.17 -12.27 -18.33
C LYS A 115 5.48 -11.84 -17.05
N ARG A 116 4.44 -11.00 -17.13
CA ARG A 116 3.80 -10.39 -15.94
C ARG A 116 3.25 -11.43 -14.97
N GLU A 117 2.64 -12.48 -15.47
CA GLU A 117 2.03 -13.51 -14.61
C GLU A 117 3.10 -14.32 -13.87
N GLU A 118 4.15 -14.75 -14.58
CA GLU A 118 5.28 -15.46 -13.98
C GLU A 118 6.00 -14.58 -12.95
N PHE A 119 6.24 -13.32 -13.29
CA PHE A 119 6.91 -12.38 -12.40
C PHE A 119 6.09 -12.07 -11.15
N ARG A 120 4.77 -11.92 -11.29
CA ARG A 120 3.86 -11.73 -10.16
C ARG A 120 3.88 -12.93 -9.21
N ALA A 121 3.80 -14.14 -9.77
CA ALA A 121 3.88 -15.38 -8.99
C ALA A 121 5.23 -15.51 -8.26
N TRP A 122 6.33 -15.07 -8.89
CA TRP A 122 7.64 -15.04 -8.26
C TRP A 122 7.69 -14.04 -7.08
N ILE A 123 7.12 -12.84 -7.20
CA ILE A 123 7.05 -11.87 -6.08
C ILE A 123 6.23 -12.47 -4.93
N GLU A 124 5.07 -13.06 -5.20
CA GLU A 124 4.24 -13.69 -4.17
C GLU A 124 4.99 -14.82 -3.45
N HIS A 125 5.68 -15.67 -4.20
CA HIS A 125 6.49 -16.74 -3.62
C HIS A 125 7.66 -16.19 -2.78
N LEU A 126 8.33 -15.14 -3.23
CA LEU A 126 9.41 -14.48 -2.49
C LEU A 126 8.89 -13.93 -1.15
N GLU A 127 7.80 -13.14 -1.19
CA GLU A 127 7.35 -12.39 -0.01
C GLU A 127 6.57 -13.26 0.98
N TYR A 128 5.62 -14.03 0.50
CA TYR A 128 4.83 -14.89 1.39
C TYR A 128 5.50 -16.25 1.65
N GLY A 129 6.09 -16.87 0.62
CA GLY A 129 6.68 -18.20 0.74
C GLY A 129 8.06 -18.19 1.38
N ILE A 130 9.01 -17.41 0.85
CA ILE A 130 10.41 -17.41 1.33
C ILE A 130 10.58 -16.51 2.54
N TYR A 131 10.13 -15.25 2.48
CA TYR A 131 10.24 -14.31 3.58
C TYR A 131 9.19 -14.55 4.67
N GLY A 132 8.13 -15.30 4.36
CA GLY A 132 7.06 -15.65 5.28
C GLY A 132 6.39 -14.41 5.87
N LEU A 133 6.14 -13.39 5.04
CA LEU A 133 5.36 -12.24 5.46
C LEU A 133 3.92 -12.67 5.74
N PRO A 134 3.26 -12.12 6.76
CA PRO A 134 1.84 -12.42 6.99
C PRO A 134 0.98 -11.91 5.82
N GLU A 135 0.02 -12.73 5.40
CA GLU A 135 -0.94 -12.34 4.37
C GLU A 135 -1.97 -11.36 4.91
N GLU A 136 -2.45 -10.44 4.08
CA GLU A 136 -3.45 -9.45 4.42
C GLU A 136 -4.83 -10.09 4.60
N ASN A 137 -5.50 -9.78 5.71
CA ASN A 137 -6.92 -10.11 5.90
C ASN A 137 -7.81 -9.26 5.00
N LEU A 138 -7.38 -8.02 4.69
CA LEU A 138 -8.09 -7.10 3.80
C LEU A 138 -7.09 -6.18 3.11
N VAL A 139 -7.27 -6.00 1.81
CA VAL A 139 -6.61 -4.96 1.03
C VAL A 139 -7.65 -3.91 0.64
N LEU A 140 -7.45 -2.68 1.07
CA LEU A 140 -8.25 -1.52 0.71
C LEU A 140 -7.61 -0.81 -0.49
N TYR A 141 -8.15 -1.02 -1.67
CA TYR A 141 -7.63 -0.39 -2.88
C TYR A 141 -8.30 0.96 -3.11
N LEU A 142 -7.55 2.04 -2.89
CA LEU A 142 -7.98 3.41 -3.16
C LEU A 142 -7.79 3.71 -4.66
N ARG A 143 -8.87 3.57 -5.41
CA ARG A 143 -8.86 3.73 -6.86
C ARG A 143 -8.99 5.19 -7.26
N VAL A 144 -8.00 5.69 -8.02
CA VAL A 144 -7.97 7.04 -8.60
C VAL A 144 -7.49 6.93 -10.04
N PRO A 145 -8.08 7.64 -11.00
CA PRO A 145 -7.53 7.66 -12.35
C PRO A 145 -6.11 8.26 -12.36
N PRO A 146 -5.16 7.68 -13.12
CA PRO A 146 -3.74 8.06 -13.08
C PRO A 146 -3.46 9.54 -13.35
N ILE A 147 -4.20 10.17 -14.25
CA ILE A 147 -4.04 11.60 -14.59
C ILE A 147 -4.34 12.48 -13.37
N GLN A 148 -5.44 12.20 -12.65
CA GLN A 148 -5.81 12.93 -11.45
C GLN A 148 -4.84 12.65 -10.31
N ALA A 149 -4.40 11.41 -10.17
CA ALA A 149 -3.41 11.02 -9.16
C ALA A 149 -2.08 11.75 -9.36
N GLN A 150 -1.56 11.84 -10.58
CA GLN A 150 -0.33 12.57 -10.90
C GLN A 150 -0.44 14.05 -10.54
N SER A 151 -1.58 14.68 -10.82
CA SER A 151 -1.81 16.09 -10.46
C SER A 151 -1.79 16.35 -8.95
N LEU A 152 -2.19 15.35 -8.14
CA LEU A 152 -2.16 15.43 -6.68
C LEU A 152 -0.76 15.23 -6.12
N VAL A 153 0.05 14.38 -6.75
CA VAL A 153 1.47 14.20 -6.38
C VAL A 153 2.22 15.52 -6.55
N ALA A 154 2.02 16.23 -7.67
CA ALA A 154 2.67 17.51 -7.94
C ALA A 154 2.38 18.61 -6.90
N LYS A 155 1.28 18.49 -6.14
CA LYS A 155 0.89 19.43 -5.08
C LYS A 155 1.47 19.09 -3.70
N LYS A 156 2.13 17.93 -3.53
CA LYS A 156 2.75 17.55 -2.25
C LYS A 156 4.06 18.30 -2.04
N SER A 157 4.31 18.71 -0.79
CA SER A 157 5.58 19.30 -0.36
C SER A 157 6.73 18.28 -0.38
N VAL A 158 7.98 18.79 -0.28
CA VAL A 158 9.26 18.05 -0.23
C VAL A 158 9.17 16.79 0.64
N ARG A 159 9.77 15.71 0.18
CA ARG A 159 9.78 14.38 0.82
C ARG A 159 11.05 14.16 1.61
N ALA A 160 10.98 13.26 2.59
CA ALA A 160 12.10 12.97 3.49
C ALA A 160 13.31 12.30 2.80
N TYR A 161 13.13 11.71 1.58
CA TYR A 161 14.17 10.96 0.88
C TYR A 161 14.66 11.60 -0.42
N THR A 162 14.03 12.67 -0.88
CA THR A 162 14.40 13.37 -2.13
C THR A 162 14.05 14.85 -2.07
N ASP A 163 14.90 15.68 -2.67
CA ASP A 163 14.65 17.10 -2.89
C ASP A 163 13.90 17.36 -4.21
N SER A 164 13.66 16.31 -5.00
CA SER A 164 12.92 16.40 -6.27
C SER A 164 11.42 16.39 -6.05
N ALA A 165 10.68 17.14 -6.88
CA ALA A 165 9.21 17.19 -6.84
C ALA A 165 8.56 15.83 -7.16
N HIS A 166 9.23 15.00 -7.96
CA HIS A 166 8.80 13.65 -8.33
C HIS A 166 9.99 12.70 -8.29
N ASP A 167 9.77 11.45 -7.86
CA ASP A 167 10.72 10.38 -8.08
C ASP A 167 10.63 9.82 -9.51
N ILE A 168 11.55 8.91 -9.85
CA ILE A 168 11.66 8.36 -11.22
C ILE A 168 10.43 7.58 -11.70
N LEU A 169 9.59 7.07 -10.79
CA LEU A 169 8.39 6.29 -11.11
C LEU A 169 7.14 7.15 -11.18
N GLU A 170 7.03 8.17 -10.35
CA GLU A 170 5.86 9.06 -10.28
C GLU A 170 5.74 10.02 -11.47
N SER A 171 6.86 10.35 -12.11
CA SER A 171 6.88 11.19 -13.31
C SER A 171 6.37 10.47 -14.56
N ASP A 172 6.35 9.14 -14.59
CA ASP A 172 5.92 8.35 -15.75
C ASP A 172 4.44 7.96 -15.67
N LEU A 173 3.58 8.74 -16.38
CA LEU A 173 2.14 8.46 -16.47
C LEU A 173 1.84 7.06 -17.05
N ARG A 174 2.69 6.55 -17.98
CA ARG A 174 2.50 5.21 -18.56
C ARG A 174 2.75 4.13 -17.50
N HIS A 175 3.75 4.33 -16.65
CA HIS A 175 3.98 3.45 -15.51
C HIS A 175 2.81 3.48 -14.52
N LEU A 176 2.29 4.65 -14.16
CA LEU A 176 1.14 4.79 -13.27
C LEU A 176 -0.11 4.12 -13.86
N GLN A 177 -0.36 4.25 -15.18
CA GLN A 177 -1.46 3.56 -15.84
C GLN A 177 -1.29 2.04 -15.79
N ALA A 178 -0.11 1.53 -16.12
CA ALA A 178 0.17 0.09 -16.08
C ALA A 178 0.04 -0.48 -14.65
N ALA A 179 0.48 0.25 -13.63
CA ALA A 179 0.31 -0.15 -12.24
C ALA A 179 -1.17 -0.15 -11.82
N ALA A 180 -1.95 0.87 -12.22
CA ALA A 180 -3.39 0.93 -11.96
C ALA A 180 -4.13 -0.26 -12.60
N ASP A 181 -3.79 -0.62 -13.84
CA ASP A 181 -4.38 -1.78 -14.54
C ASP A 181 -4.09 -3.09 -13.80
N ILE A 182 -2.92 -3.21 -13.17
CA ILE A 182 -2.57 -4.39 -12.38
C ILE A 182 -3.32 -4.37 -11.05
N TYR A 183 -3.43 -3.23 -10.37
CA TYR A 183 -4.28 -3.10 -9.18
C TYR A 183 -5.73 -3.48 -9.47
N ASP A 184 -6.31 -3.05 -10.59
CA ASP A 184 -7.67 -3.40 -11.00
C ASP A 184 -7.86 -4.92 -11.20
N ARG A 185 -6.82 -5.63 -11.65
CA ARG A 185 -6.82 -7.10 -11.74
C ARG A 185 -6.71 -7.76 -10.37
N LEU A 186 -5.79 -7.28 -9.52
CA LEU A 186 -5.61 -7.80 -8.16
C LEU A 186 -6.85 -7.57 -7.29
N ALA A 187 -7.56 -6.47 -7.51
CA ALA A 187 -8.78 -6.10 -6.78
C ALA A 187 -9.96 -7.06 -7.00
N ARG A 188 -9.84 -8.04 -7.91
CA ARG A 188 -10.83 -9.12 -8.07
C ARG A 188 -10.69 -10.25 -7.05
N ARG A 189 -9.64 -10.24 -6.23
CA ARG A 189 -9.42 -11.22 -5.16
C ARG A 189 -10.42 -11.04 -4.02
N PRO A 190 -10.79 -12.11 -3.32
CA PRO A 190 -11.88 -12.07 -2.34
C PRO A 190 -11.59 -11.21 -1.11
N ASN A 191 -10.31 -11.04 -0.74
CA ASN A 191 -9.88 -10.20 0.38
C ASN A 191 -9.60 -8.74 -0.01
N TRP A 192 -10.05 -8.30 -1.19
CA TRP A 192 -9.88 -6.93 -1.64
C TRP A 192 -11.20 -6.17 -1.59
N LYS A 193 -11.10 -4.87 -1.26
CA LYS A 193 -12.20 -3.91 -1.36
C LYS A 193 -11.73 -2.68 -2.12
N THR A 194 -12.29 -2.45 -3.29
CA THR A 194 -12.09 -1.22 -4.05
C THR A 194 -12.91 -0.09 -3.44
N ILE A 195 -12.27 1.05 -3.23
CA ILE A 195 -12.84 2.32 -2.77
C ILE A 195 -12.62 3.35 -3.88
N GLU A 196 -13.67 3.76 -4.56
CA GLU A 196 -13.58 4.80 -5.58
C GLU A 196 -13.32 6.15 -4.90
N CYS A 197 -12.17 6.75 -5.17
CA CYS A 197 -11.76 8.01 -4.54
C CYS A 197 -12.00 9.25 -5.42
N TYR A 198 -12.38 9.05 -6.67
CA TYR A 198 -12.67 10.08 -7.65
C TYR A 198 -14.14 10.00 -8.08
N ASP A 199 -14.80 11.15 -8.23
CA ASP A 199 -16.15 11.24 -8.76
C ASP A 199 -16.12 11.82 -10.18
N PRO A 200 -16.40 11.00 -11.21
CA PRO A 200 -16.39 11.45 -12.60
C PRO A 200 -17.51 12.45 -12.93
N ARG A 201 -18.54 12.56 -12.09
CA ARG A 201 -19.64 13.50 -12.33
C ARG A 201 -19.26 14.93 -11.96
N SER A 202 -18.49 15.08 -10.89
CA SER A 202 -17.99 16.38 -10.43
C SER A 202 -16.57 16.67 -10.93
N ASP A 203 -15.95 15.73 -11.66
CA ASP A 203 -14.54 15.78 -12.11
C ASP A 203 -13.58 16.11 -10.96
N SER A 204 -13.79 15.51 -9.79
CA SER A 204 -13.03 15.85 -8.59
C SER A 204 -12.82 14.66 -7.67
N MET A 205 -11.83 14.79 -6.79
CA MET A 205 -11.65 13.84 -5.70
C MET A 205 -12.80 13.94 -4.72
N ARG A 206 -13.29 12.79 -4.27
CA ARG A 206 -14.26 12.71 -3.17
C ARG A 206 -13.66 13.26 -1.88
N ALA A 207 -14.52 13.80 -1.02
CA ALA A 207 -14.06 14.32 0.27
C ALA A 207 -13.38 13.21 1.09
N PRO A 208 -12.23 13.49 1.75
CA PRO A 208 -11.51 12.48 2.54
C PRO A 208 -12.36 11.80 3.61
N GLY A 209 -13.32 12.54 4.22
CA GLY A 209 -14.23 12.00 5.22
C GLY A 209 -15.25 11.00 4.65
N ASP A 210 -15.69 11.19 3.39
CA ASP A 210 -16.61 10.26 2.72
C ASP A 210 -15.90 8.95 2.40
N ILE A 211 -14.67 9.05 1.90
CA ILE A 211 -13.80 7.90 1.66
C ILE A 211 -13.53 7.16 2.97
N ALA A 212 -13.22 7.90 4.05
CA ALA A 212 -12.94 7.31 5.36
C ALA A 212 -14.14 6.53 5.94
N ARG A 213 -15.39 7.01 5.73
CA ARG A 213 -16.58 6.26 6.13
C ARG A 213 -16.71 4.92 5.39
N GLU A 214 -16.42 4.90 4.10
CA GLU A 214 -16.47 3.68 3.28
C GLU A 214 -15.34 2.71 3.67
N VAL A 215 -14.12 3.23 3.89
CA VAL A 215 -12.97 2.49 4.41
C VAL A 215 -13.31 1.83 5.75
N LEU A 216 -13.85 2.61 6.70
CA LEU A 216 -14.24 2.08 8.01
C LEU A 216 -15.33 1.01 7.91
N ALA A 217 -16.34 1.23 7.06
CA ALA A 217 -17.40 0.24 6.82
C ALA A 217 -16.85 -1.08 6.26
N ALA A 218 -15.84 -1.04 5.39
CA ALA A 218 -15.18 -2.23 4.86
C ALA A 218 -14.39 -3.01 5.93
N VAL A 219 -13.85 -2.33 6.93
CA VAL A 219 -13.07 -2.92 8.02
C VAL A 219 -13.95 -3.49 9.14
N GLN A 220 -15.14 -2.91 9.36
CA GLN A 220 -16.04 -3.31 10.46
C GLN A 220 -16.27 -4.83 10.61
N PRO A 221 -16.46 -5.63 9.54
CA PRO A 221 -16.66 -7.07 9.69
C PRO A 221 -15.47 -7.85 10.23
N LEU A 222 -14.26 -7.27 10.15
CA LEU A 222 -13.01 -7.91 10.58
C LEU A 222 -12.64 -7.62 12.03
N VAL A 223 -13.20 -6.55 12.59
CA VAL A 223 -12.86 -6.08 13.93
C VAL A 223 -13.94 -6.50 14.94
N PRO A 224 -13.58 -6.74 16.21
CA PRO A 224 -14.56 -7.06 17.24
C PRO A 224 -15.64 -5.98 17.34
N VAL A 225 -16.90 -6.38 17.41
CA VAL A 225 -18.00 -5.47 17.74
C VAL A 225 -17.81 -5.09 19.21
N LEU A 226 -17.22 -3.92 19.44
CA LEU A 226 -17.21 -3.36 20.78
C LEU A 226 -18.61 -2.85 21.09
N GLN A 227 -19.20 -3.40 22.17
CA GLN A 227 -20.42 -2.83 22.71
C GLN A 227 -20.14 -1.36 23.06
N GLU A 228 -20.93 -0.46 22.48
CA GLU A 228 -20.93 0.94 22.94
C GLU A 228 -21.14 0.93 24.44
N LYS A 229 -20.15 1.44 25.19
CA LYS A 229 -20.35 1.73 26.61
C LYS A 229 -21.45 2.79 26.65
N ARG A 230 -22.64 2.38 27.10
CA ARG A 230 -23.74 3.29 27.46
C ARG A 230 -23.30 4.18 28.64
#